data_091ac1ff62484f0ef410fa90c42a19ad
#
_entry.id   091ac1ff62484f0ef410fa90c42a19ad
#
_cell.length_a   1.000
_cell.length_b   1.000
_cell.length_c   1.000
_cell.angle_alpha   90.00
_cell.angle_beta   90.00
_cell.angle_gamma   90.00
#
_symmetry.space_group_name_H-M   'P 1'
#
loop_
_entity.id
_entity.type
_entity.pdbx_description
1 polymer ?
#
loop_
_entity_poly.entity_id
_entity_poly.type
_entity_poly.pdbx_seq_one_letter_code
_entity_poly.pdbx_strand_id
1 'polypeptide(L)'
;MTINRREFLIASGGALAAVGFPVIAKARPRVVIVGAGYGGATCARYLKLWQPSIEVTLIEPNERFVSCPFSNTVLAGWNRLGDITFPYDSIKAVVDRFVRDTVTAIDTGKRTVSTAGGKTLAYDRLILAPGIELQFDKVAGYDTEAQKTVKHAWKAGPGQTDVLRRQLEAMPNGGTFVISIPMAPFRCPPAPYERVSLIADYFKRAKPRSKIIMLDGNPDIVSKKTLFLAAWRKHYGYGTDDSMIDYRPNNLPAAIDAKAMKVSTDFDDVKGDVINLVPPMRAATITGRIGARTGDNGNWCPIDNLSYESTEVANVHILGDSILSNLSKAAALANNSGKLCAYALTEIFSGRAPDPAPVVTSTCYSASTRHTAFHVATVFRYNPADKSMQVQPGSGVSDRETEEEFNYMRGWARNIWADTLGLPRGYRFTNKV
;
A
#
# COMPACT_ATOMS: atom_id res chain seq x y z
N MET A 1 57.08 57.86 -22.71
CA MET A 1 56.09 56.99 -23.41
C MET A 1 55.22 56.31 -22.36
N THR A 2 54.03 56.79 -22.14
CA THR A 2 53.08 56.24 -21.19
C THR A 2 52.15 55.29 -21.95
N ILE A 3 52.32 54.05 -21.73
CA ILE A 3 51.44 52.99 -22.30
C ILE A 3 50.09 53.07 -21.61
N ASN A 4 49.06 53.32 -22.41
CA ASN A 4 47.67 53.49 -21.93
C ASN A 4 47.07 52.11 -21.57
N ARG A 5 46.32 52.05 -20.44
CA ARG A 5 45.69 50.82 -19.90
C ARG A 5 44.85 50.02 -20.89
N ARG A 6 44.39 50.67 -21.95
CA ARG A 6 43.61 50.04 -23.04
C ARG A 6 44.46 49.23 -23.99
N GLU A 7 45.71 49.64 -24.22
CA GLU A 7 46.65 48.92 -25.13
C GLU A 7 47.26 47.69 -24.46
N PHE A 8 47.37 47.70 -23.12
CA PHE A 8 47.84 46.52 -22.36
C PHE A 8 46.81 45.40 -22.33
N LEU A 9 45.50 45.70 -22.43
CA LEU A 9 44.40 44.69 -22.46
C LEU A 9 44.21 44.08 -23.84
N ILE A 10 44.72 44.68 -24.91
CA ILE A 10 44.63 44.15 -26.28
C ILE A 10 45.81 43.23 -26.60
N ALA A 11 46.97 43.44 -25.97
CA ALA A 11 48.18 42.64 -26.20
C ALA A 11 48.20 41.30 -25.41
N SER A 12 47.35 41.14 -24.38
CA SER A 12 47.23 39.91 -23.59
C SER A 12 46.05 38.99 -24.03
N GLY A 13 45.33 39.38 -25.08
CA GLY A 13 44.16 38.65 -25.60
C GLY A 13 44.43 37.53 -26.63
N GLY A 14 45.68 37.25 -26.93
CA GLY A 14 46.03 36.26 -27.95
C GLY A 14 46.81 35.06 -27.40
N ALA A 15 46.14 33.99 -27.03
CA ALA A 15 46.53 32.60 -26.89
C ALA A 15 46.20 31.98 -25.53
N LEU A 16 44.97 32.12 -25.06
CA LEU A 16 44.35 31.04 -24.29
C LEU A 16 43.77 30.06 -25.31
N ALA A 17 44.59 29.13 -25.81
CA ALA A 17 44.10 27.92 -26.40
C ALA A 17 43.20 27.29 -25.35
N ALA A 18 41.90 27.33 -25.57
CA ALA A 18 40.92 26.58 -24.80
C ALA A 18 41.28 25.09 -24.97
N VAL A 19 42.11 24.59 -24.05
CA VAL A 19 42.20 23.13 -23.83
C VAL A 19 40.85 22.79 -23.28
N GLY A 20 39.89 22.50 -24.18
CA GLY A 20 38.62 21.91 -23.85
C GLY A 20 38.89 20.56 -23.24
N PHE A 21 39.08 20.50 -21.93
CA PHE A 21 38.92 19.23 -21.24
C PHE A 21 37.54 18.71 -21.63
N PRO A 22 37.44 17.51 -22.22
CA PRO A 22 36.14 16.93 -22.45
C PRO A 22 35.48 16.86 -21.06
N VAL A 23 34.47 17.69 -20.81
CA VAL A 23 33.59 17.53 -19.69
C VAL A 23 32.89 16.19 -19.97
N ILE A 24 33.45 15.11 -19.45
CA ILE A 24 32.77 13.81 -19.47
C ILE A 24 31.49 14.05 -18.67
N ALA A 25 30.40 14.31 -19.36
CA ALA A 25 29.11 14.46 -18.74
C ALA A 25 28.87 13.17 -17.92
N LYS A 26 28.91 13.29 -16.60
CA LYS A 26 28.68 12.17 -15.69
C LYS A 26 27.32 11.57 -16.08
N ALA A 27 27.30 10.30 -16.46
CA ALA A 27 26.07 9.65 -16.84
C ALA A 27 25.02 9.85 -15.72
N ARG A 28 23.79 10.17 -16.12
CA ARG A 28 22.70 10.36 -15.16
C ARG A 28 22.46 9.05 -14.40
N PRO A 29 22.37 9.06 -13.06
CA PRO A 29 22.02 7.86 -12.30
C PRO A 29 20.66 7.33 -12.75
N ARG A 30 20.56 6.03 -12.98
CA ARG A 30 19.33 5.35 -13.45
C ARG A 30 18.67 4.63 -12.29
N VAL A 31 17.43 4.99 -12.01
CA VAL A 31 16.58 4.32 -11.03
C VAL A 31 15.42 3.64 -11.77
N VAL A 32 15.32 2.33 -11.62
CA VAL A 32 14.16 1.56 -12.09
C VAL A 32 13.29 1.26 -10.88
N ILE A 33 11.99 1.56 -10.98
CA ILE A 33 10.98 1.35 -9.94
C ILE A 33 9.95 0.36 -10.45
N VAL A 34 9.70 -0.71 -9.72
CA VAL A 34 8.72 -1.75 -10.04
C VAL A 34 7.51 -1.64 -9.13
N GLY A 35 6.35 -1.32 -9.71
CA GLY A 35 5.09 -1.09 -9.04
C GLY A 35 4.81 0.40 -8.78
N ALA A 36 3.66 0.89 -9.27
CA ALA A 36 3.20 2.27 -9.11
C ALA A 36 2.08 2.38 -8.06
N GLY A 37 2.14 1.58 -7.00
CA GLY A 37 1.31 1.73 -5.81
C GLY A 37 1.73 2.92 -4.94
N TYR A 38 1.23 2.97 -3.69
CA TYR A 38 1.51 4.07 -2.76
C TYR A 38 3.00 4.31 -2.53
N GLY A 39 3.82 3.27 -2.43
CA GLY A 39 5.27 3.40 -2.25
C GLY A 39 5.99 3.84 -3.51
N GLY A 40 5.82 3.08 -4.61
CA GLY A 40 6.61 3.30 -5.83
C GLY A 40 6.26 4.59 -6.58
N ALA A 41 4.96 4.93 -6.72
CA ALA A 41 4.54 6.18 -7.34
C ALA A 41 5.02 7.40 -6.54
N THR A 42 4.92 7.34 -5.21
CA THR A 42 5.45 8.40 -4.33
C THR A 42 6.96 8.53 -4.48
N CYS A 43 7.70 7.41 -4.43
CA CYS A 43 9.15 7.44 -4.57
C CYS A 43 9.59 8.02 -5.92
N ALA A 44 8.96 7.59 -7.01
CA ALA A 44 9.23 8.11 -8.36
C ALA A 44 9.04 9.63 -8.43
N ARG A 45 7.91 10.12 -7.91
CA ARG A 45 7.58 11.54 -7.89
C ARG A 45 8.57 12.34 -7.06
N TYR A 46 8.89 11.88 -5.85
CA TYR A 46 9.78 12.64 -4.95
C TYR A 46 11.25 12.59 -5.39
N LEU A 47 11.72 11.53 -6.02
CA LEU A 47 13.03 11.50 -6.68
C LEU A 47 13.12 12.59 -7.74
N LYS A 48 12.12 12.71 -8.62
CA LYS A 48 12.10 13.75 -9.66
C LYS A 48 11.94 15.18 -9.09
N LEU A 49 11.25 15.32 -7.96
CA LEU A 49 11.08 16.61 -7.29
C LEU A 49 12.37 17.11 -6.64
N TRP A 50 13.10 16.22 -5.96
CA TRP A 50 14.28 16.60 -5.18
C TRP A 50 15.60 16.53 -5.98
N GLN A 51 15.68 15.61 -6.94
CA GLN A 51 16.86 15.48 -7.79
C GLN A 51 16.47 15.15 -9.25
N PRO A 52 16.06 16.17 -10.03
CA PRO A 52 15.58 15.99 -11.41
C PRO A 52 16.61 15.36 -12.35
N SER A 53 17.90 15.38 -12.01
CA SER A 53 18.98 14.75 -12.80
C SER A 53 18.95 13.22 -12.76
N ILE A 54 18.27 12.59 -11.80
CA ILE A 54 18.09 11.14 -11.78
C ILE A 54 17.15 10.74 -12.92
N GLU A 55 17.54 9.75 -13.72
CA GLU A 55 16.67 9.13 -14.71
C GLU A 55 15.79 8.08 -14.03
N VAL A 56 14.49 8.31 -14.00
CA VAL A 56 13.51 7.44 -13.34
C VAL A 56 12.67 6.70 -14.38
N THR A 57 12.76 5.38 -14.37
CA THR A 57 11.85 4.50 -15.12
C THR A 57 10.90 3.81 -14.14
N LEU A 58 9.59 4.00 -14.31
CA LEU A 58 8.54 3.38 -13.50
C LEU A 58 7.81 2.31 -14.31
N ILE A 59 7.75 1.08 -13.78
CA ILE A 59 7.10 -0.08 -14.42
C ILE A 59 5.84 -0.44 -13.64
N GLU A 60 4.68 -0.50 -14.33
CA GLU A 60 3.38 -0.83 -13.73
C GLU A 60 2.51 -1.57 -14.77
N PRO A 61 2.00 -2.76 -14.48
CA PRO A 61 1.16 -3.48 -15.42
C PRO A 61 -0.26 -2.91 -15.56
N ASN A 62 -0.80 -2.30 -14.49
CA ASN A 62 -2.16 -1.81 -14.48
C ASN A 62 -2.28 -0.48 -15.25
N GLU A 63 -3.40 -0.32 -15.96
CA GLU A 63 -3.68 0.92 -16.68
C GLU A 63 -4.02 2.08 -15.73
N ARG A 64 -4.65 1.75 -14.60
CA ARG A 64 -5.14 2.72 -13.62
C ARG A 64 -4.76 2.33 -12.21
N PHE A 65 -4.53 3.32 -11.39
CA PHE A 65 -4.38 3.14 -9.94
C PHE A 65 -5.75 2.90 -9.31
N VAL A 66 -5.90 1.81 -8.56
CA VAL A 66 -7.09 1.56 -7.75
C VAL A 66 -6.70 1.59 -6.28
N SER A 67 -7.34 2.47 -5.52
CA SER A 67 -7.04 2.64 -4.10
C SER A 67 -7.63 1.50 -3.26
N CYS A 68 -6.83 0.87 -2.40
CA CYS A 68 -7.34 -0.01 -1.36
C CYS A 68 -8.00 0.75 -0.18
N PRO A 69 -7.42 1.84 0.34
CA PRO A 69 -8.18 2.80 1.15
C PRO A 69 -9.47 3.22 0.46
N PHE A 70 -10.56 3.25 1.20
CA PHE A 70 -11.93 3.49 0.72
C PHE A 70 -12.56 2.34 -0.10
N SER A 71 -11.89 1.22 -0.34
CA SER A 71 -12.55 0.09 -1.01
C SER A 71 -13.71 -0.50 -0.19
N ASN A 72 -13.66 -0.42 1.14
CA ASN A 72 -14.76 -0.82 2.01
C ASN A 72 -16.00 0.06 1.82
N THR A 73 -15.86 1.34 1.50
CA THR A 73 -17.00 2.22 1.18
C THR A 73 -17.71 1.83 -0.11
N VAL A 74 -16.99 1.21 -1.05
CA VAL A 74 -17.59 0.63 -2.26
C VAL A 74 -18.44 -0.60 -1.89
N LEU A 75 -17.94 -1.46 -1.01
CA LEU A 75 -18.71 -2.62 -0.52
C LEU A 75 -19.99 -2.18 0.22
N ALA A 76 -19.94 -1.09 0.97
CA ALA A 76 -21.10 -0.50 1.66
C ALA A 76 -22.05 0.27 0.72
N GLY A 77 -21.68 0.46 -0.55
CA GLY A 77 -22.47 1.20 -1.54
C GLY A 77 -22.45 2.72 -1.37
N TRP A 78 -21.45 3.28 -0.65
CA TRP A 78 -21.29 4.73 -0.51
C TRP A 78 -20.59 5.33 -1.73
N ASN A 79 -19.63 4.60 -2.28
CA ASN A 79 -18.87 4.95 -3.48
C ASN A 79 -19.02 3.87 -4.55
N ARG A 80 -18.69 4.22 -5.78
CA ARG A 80 -18.45 3.29 -6.89
C ARG A 80 -16.96 3.00 -6.99
N LEU A 81 -16.58 1.89 -7.62
CA LEU A 81 -15.17 1.56 -7.84
C LEU A 81 -14.43 2.67 -8.62
N GLY A 82 -15.12 3.32 -9.57
CA GLY A 82 -14.57 4.47 -10.31
C GLY A 82 -14.15 5.65 -9.43
N ASP A 83 -14.83 5.86 -8.29
CA ASP A 83 -14.57 6.99 -7.39
C ASP A 83 -13.24 6.85 -6.61
N ILE A 84 -12.68 5.63 -6.59
CA ILE A 84 -11.37 5.31 -5.98
C ILE A 84 -10.34 4.85 -7.03
N THR A 85 -10.63 5.11 -8.31
CA THR A 85 -9.79 4.72 -9.46
C THR A 85 -9.25 5.96 -10.16
N PHE A 86 -7.92 6.04 -10.29
CA PHE A 86 -7.24 7.25 -10.80
C PHE A 86 -6.36 6.93 -12.01
N PRO A 87 -6.19 7.86 -12.95
CA PRO A 87 -5.21 7.74 -14.03
C PRO A 87 -3.78 7.94 -13.49
N TYR A 88 -2.79 7.44 -14.22
CA TYR A 88 -1.37 7.69 -13.96
C TYR A 88 -0.82 8.92 -14.71
N ASP A 89 -1.65 9.74 -15.33
CA ASP A 89 -1.18 10.78 -16.26
C ASP A 89 -0.24 11.79 -15.60
N SER A 90 -0.54 12.21 -14.35
CA SER A 90 0.35 13.12 -13.62
C SER A 90 1.71 12.48 -13.29
N ILE A 91 1.75 11.17 -12.99
CA ILE A 91 3.00 10.45 -12.75
C ILE A 91 3.78 10.28 -14.06
N LYS A 92 3.10 9.92 -15.16
CA LYS A 92 3.71 9.82 -16.50
C LYS A 92 4.37 11.11 -16.94
N ALA A 93 3.78 12.26 -16.57
CA ALA A 93 4.33 13.58 -16.90
C ALA A 93 5.61 13.94 -16.10
N VAL A 94 5.86 13.26 -14.99
CA VAL A 94 6.97 13.57 -14.07
C VAL A 94 8.18 12.65 -14.29
N VAL A 95 7.95 11.35 -14.52
CA VAL A 95 9.03 10.36 -14.69
C VAL A 95 9.60 10.42 -16.10
N ASP A 96 10.89 10.05 -16.28
CA ASP A 96 11.52 10.03 -17.60
C ASP A 96 10.91 8.94 -18.49
N ARG A 97 10.48 7.83 -17.91
CA ARG A 97 9.83 6.72 -18.62
C ARG A 97 8.79 6.02 -17.76
N PHE A 98 7.58 5.88 -18.27
CA PHE A 98 6.55 5.01 -17.72
C PHE A 98 6.37 3.79 -18.62
N VAL A 99 6.56 2.59 -18.08
CA VAL A 99 6.46 1.32 -18.80
C VAL A 99 5.25 0.56 -18.31
N ARG A 100 4.19 0.49 -19.11
CA ARG A 100 3.03 -0.33 -18.81
C ARG A 100 3.32 -1.78 -19.19
N ASP A 101 3.89 -2.53 -18.23
CA ASP A 101 4.33 -3.90 -18.45
C ASP A 101 4.52 -4.65 -17.13
N THR A 102 4.66 -5.96 -17.19
CA THR A 102 4.95 -6.83 -16.06
C THR A 102 6.43 -7.21 -16.03
N VAL A 103 7.08 -7.07 -14.89
CA VAL A 103 8.44 -7.55 -14.68
C VAL A 103 8.44 -9.07 -14.57
N THR A 104 9.23 -9.74 -15.40
CA THR A 104 9.34 -11.20 -15.44
C THR A 104 10.62 -11.70 -14.80
N ALA A 105 11.73 -10.95 -14.89
CA ALA A 105 13.01 -11.31 -14.31
C ALA A 105 13.81 -10.09 -13.87
N ILE A 106 14.68 -10.28 -12.89
CA ILE A 106 15.66 -9.32 -12.40
C ILE A 106 17.00 -10.05 -12.31
N ASP A 107 18.01 -9.54 -13.03
CA ASP A 107 19.41 -9.99 -12.91
C ASP A 107 20.16 -8.97 -12.05
N THR A 108 20.39 -9.31 -10.78
CA THR A 108 21.04 -8.42 -9.82
C THR A 108 22.55 -8.27 -10.07
N GLY A 109 23.18 -9.24 -10.69
CA GLY A 109 24.61 -9.18 -11.09
C GLY A 109 24.83 -8.23 -12.25
N LYS A 110 24.01 -8.32 -13.31
CA LYS A 110 24.05 -7.40 -14.47
C LYS A 110 23.31 -6.10 -14.22
N ARG A 111 22.56 -6.00 -13.12
CA ARG A 111 21.69 -4.85 -12.79
C ARG A 111 20.71 -4.54 -13.90
N THR A 112 19.91 -5.54 -14.29
CA THR A 112 18.89 -5.40 -15.33
C THR A 112 17.54 -5.95 -14.89
N VAL A 113 16.48 -5.35 -15.41
CA VAL A 113 15.08 -5.77 -15.24
C VAL A 113 14.52 -6.13 -16.61
N SER A 114 13.95 -7.33 -16.74
CA SER A 114 13.28 -7.79 -17.95
C SER A 114 11.77 -7.76 -17.77
N THR A 115 11.04 -7.39 -18.84
CA THR A 115 9.59 -7.31 -18.85
C THR A 115 8.97 -8.33 -19.80
N ALA A 116 7.69 -8.63 -19.63
CA ALA A 116 6.94 -9.56 -20.49
C ALA A 116 6.90 -9.11 -21.94
N GLY A 117 6.90 -7.79 -22.21
CA GLY A 117 6.99 -7.20 -23.55
C GLY A 117 8.39 -7.19 -24.14
N GLY A 118 9.36 -7.92 -23.57
CA GLY A 118 10.70 -8.10 -24.10
C GLY A 118 11.68 -6.95 -23.87
N LYS A 119 11.33 -5.95 -23.04
CA LYS A 119 12.27 -4.87 -22.70
C LYS A 119 13.26 -5.33 -21.64
N THR A 120 14.52 -4.90 -21.79
CA THR A 120 15.56 -5.04 -20.77
C THR A 120 16.03 -3.65 -20.36
N LEU A 121 15.92 -3.32 -19.08
CA LEU A 121 16.18 -2.00 -18.50
C LEU A 121 17.32 -2.11 -17.50
N ALA A 122 18.42 -1.40 -17.76
CA ALA A 122 19.56 -1.35 -16.86
C ALA A 122 19.32 -0.30 -15.76
N TYR A 123 19.84 -0.54 -14.55
CA TYR A 123 19.70 0.35 -13.40
C TYR A 123 21.01 0.49 -12.62
N ASP A 124 21.15 1.61 -11.93
CA ASP A 124 22.17 1.82 -10.91
C ASP A 124 21.59 1.54 -9.51
N ARG A 125 20.30 1.81 -9.32
CA ARG A 125 19.50 1.41 -8.16
C ARG A 125 18.14 0.89 -8.63
N LEU A 126 17.69 -0.21 -8.03
CA LEU A 126 16.37 -0.80 -8.26
C LEU A 126 15.48 -0.58 -7.04
N ILE A 127 14.26 -0.16 -7.27
CA ILE A 127 13.24 -0.04 -6.21
C ILE A 127 12.13 -1.03 -6.49
N LEU A 128 11.87 -1.92 -5.53
CA LEU A 128 10.78 -2.88 -5.57
C LEU A 128 9.66 -2.41 -4.64
N ALA A 129 8.51 -2.06 -5.20
CA ALA A 129 7.30 -1.70 -4.49
C ALA A 129 6.10 -2.56 -4.94
N PRO A 130 6.23 -3.91 -5.03
CA PRO A 130 5.24 -4.78 -5.65
C PRO A 130 4.06 -5.07 -4.71
N GLY A 131 4.12 -4.66 -3.44
CA GLY A 131 3.12 -4.94 -2.42
C GLY A 131 3.09 -6.41 -1.99
N ILE A 132 1.90 -6.87 -1.57
CA ILE A 132 1.68 -8.24 -1.07
C ILE A 132 1.24 -9.19 -2.18
N GLU A 133 1.51 -10.46 -1.95
CA GLU A 133 0.92 -11.61 -2.63
C GLU A 133 0.00 -12.37 -1.68
N LEU A 134 -1.13 -12.82 -2.19
CA LEU A 134 -2.08 -13.64 -1.44
C LEU A 134 -1.73 -15.12 -1.63
N GLN A 135 -1.66 -15.86 -0.52
CA GLN A 135 -1.28 -17.27 -0.49
C GLN A 135 -2.54 -18.15 -0.52
N PHE A 136 -3.14 -18.30 -1.70
CA PHE A 136 -4.36 -19.11 -1.89
C PHE A 136 -4.14 -20.57 -1.54
N ASP A 137 -2.94 -21.09 -1.75
CA ASP A 137 -2.50 -22.45 -1.43
C ASP A 137 -2.53 -22.77 0.08
N LYS A 138 -2.64 -21.78 0.93
CA LYS A 138 -2.74 -21.93 2.39
C LYS A 138 -4.17 -22.18 2.89
N VAL A 139 -5.16 -22.13 2.00
CA VAL A 139 -6.56 -22.47 2.32
C VAL A 139 -7.00 -23.59 1.37
N ALA A 140 -7.23 -24.78 1.87
CA ALA A 140 -7.61 -25.92 1.04
C ALA A 140 -8.88 -25.61 0.23
N GLY A 141 -8.90 -25.97 -1.04
CA GLY A 141 -10.03 -25.72 -1.94
C GLY A 141 -10.16 -24.28 -2.45
N TYR A 142 -9.27 -23.34 -2.08
CA TYR A 142 -9.29 -21.97 -2.60
C TYR A 142 -8.52 -21.84 -3.92
N ASP A 143 -8.85 -22.69 -4.86
CA ASP A 143 -8.27 -22.74 -6.21
C ASP A 143 -8.84 -21.63 -7.13
N THR A 144 -8.43 -21.66 -8.40
CA THR A 144 -8.88 -20.68 -9.41
C THR A 144 -10.39 -20.75 -9.69
N GLU A 145 -11.01 -21.91 -9.53
CA GLU A 145 -12.45 -22.06 -9.71
C GLU A 145 -13.21 -21.46 -8.52
N ALA A 146 -12.79 -21.78 -7.30
CA ALA A 146 -13.36 -21.20 -6.09
C ALA A 146 -13.26 -19.66 -6.09
N GLN A 147 -12.16 -19.09 -6.60
CA GLN A 147 -11.96 -17.64 -6.71
C GLN A 147 -12.94 -16.94 -7.67
N LYS A 148 -13.62 -17.68 -8.56
CA LYS A 148 -14.68 -17.09 -9.40
C LYS A 148 -15.90 -16.70 -8.57
N THR A 149 -16.20 -17.41 -7.50
CA THR A 149 -17.36 -17.21 -6.62
C THR A 149 -16.96 -16.54 -5.31
N VAL A 150 -15.98 -17.07 -4.60
CA VAL A 150 -15.52 -16.56 -3.31
C VAL A 150 -14.48 -15.46 -3.51
N LYS A 151 -14.82 -14.22 -3.14
CA LYS A 151 -13.96 -13.06 -3.36
C LYS A 151 -13.15 -12.72 -2.13
N HIS A 152 -11.86 -12.45 -2.33
CA HIS A 152 -11.05 -11.88 -1.25
C HIS A 152 -11.27 -10.36 -1.11
N ALA A 153 -11.48 -9.63 -2.20
CA ALA A 153 -11.63 -8.17 -2.27
C ALA A 153 -10.60 -7.39 -1.41
N TRP A 154 -9.38 -7.97 -1.25
CA TRP A 154 -8.30 -7.40 -0.46
C TRP A 154 -7.31 -6.60 -1.34
N LYS A 155 -7.13 -7.01 -2.58
CA LYS A 155 -6.62 -6.15 -3.64
C LYS A 155 -7.83 -5.52 -4.31
N ALA A 156 -8.06 -4.22 -4.07
CA ALA A 156 -9.19 -3.53 -4.66
C ALA A 156 -9.07 -3.51 -6.19
N GLY A 157 -10.19 -3.67 -6.86
CA GLY A 157 -10.21 -3.63 -8.32
C GLY A 157 -11.39 -4.36 -8.94
N PRO A 158 -11.47 -4.29 -10.28
CA PRO A 158 -12.45 -5.04 -11.06
C PRO A 158 -12.34 -6.55 -10.81
N GLY A 159 -13.48 -7.24 -10.80
CA GLY A 159 -13.55 -8.68 -10.57
C GLY A 159 -13.43 -9.09 -9.09
N GLN A 160 -13.14 -8.18 -8.21
CA GLN A 160 -13.05 -8.40 -6.76
C GLN A 160 -14.04 -7.51 -6.00
N THR A 161 -13.73 -6.23 -5.84
CA THR A 161 -14.53 -5.29 -5.04
C THR A 161 -15.92 -5.08 -5.61
N ASP A 162 -16.02 -4.90 -6.92
CA ASP A 162 -17.30 -4.73 -7.62
C ASP A 162 -18.15 -6.01 -7.62
N VAL A 163 -17.51 -7.18 -7.74
CA VAL A 163 -18.22 -8.46 -7.69
C VAL A 163 -18.75 -8.73 -6.30
N LEU A 164 -17.91 -8.58 -5.25
CA LEU A 164 -18.36 -8.76 -3.87
C LEU A 164 -19.49 -7.78 -3.53
N ARG A 165 -19.43 -6.52 -4.01
CA ARG A 165 -20.54 -5.59 -3.83
C ARG A 165 -21.84 -6.10 -4.47
N ARG A 166 -21.80 -6.57 -5.73
CA ARG A 166 -22.98 -7.16 -6.37
C ARG A 166 -23.52 -8.38 -5.65
N GLN A 167 -22.64 -9.24 -5.10
CA GLN A 167 -23.06 -10.38 -4.28
C GLN A 167 -23.81 -9.93 -3.02
N LEU A 168 -23.30 -8.91 -2.32
CA LEU A 168 -23.98 -8.33 -1.16
C LEU A 168 -25.34 -7.70 -1.52
N GLU A 169 -25.46 -7.10 -2.71
CA GLU A 169 -26.74 -6.58 -3.21
C GLU A 169 -27.74 -7.67 -3.55
N ALA A 170 -27.28 -8.74 -4.16
CA ALA A 170 -28.11 -9.88 -4.57
C ALA A 170 -28.52 -10.80 -3.39
N MET A 171 -27.75 -10.80 -2.28
CA MET A 171 -28.05 -11.58 -1.10
C MET A 171 -29.45 -11.26 -0.55
N PRO A 172 -30.28 -12.28 -0.17
CA PRO A 172 -31.61 -12.01 0.38
C PRO A 172 -31.53 -11.27 1.73
N ASN A 173 -32.62 -10.54 2.08
CA ASN A 173 -32.76 -10.00 3.44
C ASN A 173 -33.04 -11.14 4.42
N GLY A 174 -32.12 -11.37 5.34
CA GLY A 174 -32.06 -12.54 6.22
C GLY A 174 -30.90 -13.46 5.87
N GLY A 175 -30.18 -13.19 4.79
CA GLY A 175 -28.98 -13.94 4.41
C GLY A 175 -27.78 -13.66 5.32
N THR A 176 -26.79 -14.56 5.23
CA THR A 176 -25.57 -14.51 6.04
C THR A 176 -24.36 -14.13 5.18
N PHE A 177 -23.66 -13.09 5.58
CA PHE A 177 -22.36 -12.73 5.05
C PHE A 177 -21.25 -13.27 5.96
N VAL A 178 -20.36 -14.10 5.40
CA VAL A 178 -19.18 -14.61 6.12
C VAL A 178 -17.94 -13.87 5.63
N ILE A 179 -17.19 -13.27 6.56
CA ILE A 179 -15.85 -12.77 6.30
C ILE A 179 -14.84 -13.57 7.09
N SER A 180 -13.74 -13.98 6.43
CA SER A 180 -12.65 -14.68 7.09
C SER A 180 -11.34 -13.98 6.81
N ILE A 181 -10.50 -13.82 7.84
CA ILE A 181 -9.21 -13.15 7.78
C ILE A 181 -8.09 -13.99 8.38
N PRO A 182 -6.86 -13.87 7.85
CA PRO A 182 -5.70 -14.63 8.32
C PRO A 182 -5.16 -14.07 9.64
N MET A 183 -4.22 -14.81 10.22
CA MET A 183 -3.38 -14.27 11.28
C MET A 183 -2.53 -13.10 10.78
N ALA A 184 -2.25 -12.15 11.68
CA ALA A 184 -1.28 -11.08 11.43
C ALA A 184 0.16 -11.64 11.29
N PRO A 185 1.03 -10.98 10.51
CA PRO A 185 0.85 -9.67 9.89
C PRO A 185 0.14 -9.72 8.53
N PHE A 186 -0.84 -8.87 8.34
CA PHE A 186 -1.51 -8.69 7.06
C PHE A 186 -1.67 -7.19 6.73
N ARG A 187 -1.92 -6.88 5.44
CA ARG A 187 -2.09 -5.51 4.99
C ARG A 187 -3.33 -4.89 5.59
N CYS A 188 -3.20 -3.64 6.10
CA CYS A 188 -4.28 -2.83 6.66
C CYS A 188 -4.97 -3.48 7.85
N PRO A 189 -4.31 -3.58 9.03
CA PRO A 189 -4.83 -4.27 10.21
C PRO A 189 -6.26 -3.87 10.63
N PRO A 190 -6.71 -2.60 10.55
CA PRO A 190 -8.08 -2.24 10.91
C PRO A 190 -9.13 -2.56 9.82
N ALA A 191 -8.72 -2.80 8.57
CA ALA A 191 -9.66 -2.88 7.44
C ALA A 191 -10.72 -4.00 7.53
N PRO A 192 -10.46 -5.18 8.09
CA PRO A 192 -11.49 -6.21 8.21
C PRO A 192 -12.63 -5.77 9.13
N TYR A 193 -12.30 -5.18 10.26
CA TYR A 193 -13.25 -4.72 11.27
C TYR A 193 -14.05 -3.50 10.79
N GLU A 194 -13.39 -2.61 10.02
CA GLU A 194 -14.09 -1.56 9.28
C GLU A 194 -15.04 -2.15 8.24
N ARG A 195 -14.62 -3.16 7.48
CA ARG A 195 -15.47 -3.83 6.48
C ARG A 195 -16.73 -4.39 7.13
N VAL A 196 -16.60 -5.07 8.26
CA VAL A 196 -17.74 -5.57 9.06
C VAL A 196 -18.66 -4.42 9.46
N SER A 197 -18.10 -3.33 10.01
CA SER A 197 -18.88 -2.14 10.41
C SER A 197 -19.67 -1.55 9.26
N LEU A 198 -19.03 -1.37 8.10
CA LEU A 198 -19.66 -0.74 6.93
C LEU A 198 -20.69 -1.63 6.24
N ILE A 199 -20.48 -2.95 6.24
CA ILE A 199 -21.48 -3.91 5.74
C ILE A 199 -22.65 -3.99 6.72
N ALA A 200 -22.41 -3.93 8.03
CA ALA A 200 -23.48 -3.85 9.04
C ALA A 200 -24.31 -2.56 8.88
N ASP A 201 -23.67 -1.41 8.62
CA ASP A 201 -24.39 -0.17 8.31
C ASP A 201 -25.25 -0.30 7.03
N TYR A 202 -24.73 -0.99 6.01
CA TYR A 202 -25.51 -1.29 4.80
C TYR A 202 -26.68 -2.22 5.13
N PHE A 203 -26.47 -3.30 5.88
CA PHE A 203 -27.53 -4.25 6.25
C PHE A 203 -28.61 -3.60 7.08
N LYS A 204 -28.24 -2.80 8.09
CA LYS A 204 -29.20 -2.08 8.92
C LYS A 204 -30.23 -1.29 8.12
N ARG A 205 -29.84 -0.76 6.97
CA ARG A 205 -30.71 0.04 6.07
C ARG A 205 -31.42 -0.79 5.01
N ALA A 206 -30.73 -1.75 4.40
CA ALA A 206 -31.21 -2.45 3.22
C ALA A 206 -31.63 -3.90 3.50
N LYS A 207 -31.08 -4.55 4.51
CA LYS A 207 -31.27 -5.97 4.81
C LYS A 207 -31.25 -6.23 6.34
N PRO A 208 -32.19 -5.66 7.10
CA PRO A 208 -32.10 -5.62 8.59
C PRO A 208 -32.15 -6.98 9.29
N ARG A 209 -32.59 -8.04 8.60
CA ARG A 209 -32.60 -9.41 9.14
C ARG A 209 -31.32 -10.18 8.87
N SER A 210 -30.41 -9.62 8.06
CA SER A 210 -29.16 -10.28 7.68
C SER A 210 -28.14 -10.24 8.80
N LYS A 211 -27.24 -11.22 8.82
CA LYS A 211 -26.17 -11.39 9.81
C LYS A 211 -24.81 -11.39 9.16
N ILE A 212 -23.80 -11.02 9.96
CA ILE A 212 -22.39 -11.08 9.59
C ILE A 212 -21.69 -12.04 10.54
N ILE A 213 -21.01 -13.06 10.01
CA ILE A 213 -20.11 -13.91 10.78
C ILE A 213 -18.67 -13.52 10.39
N MET A 214 -17.89 -13.11 11.38
CA MET A 214 -16.49 -12.80 11.19
C MET A 214 -15.59 -13.87 11.81
N LEU A 215 -14.93 -14.64 10.98
CA LEU A 215 -13.93 -15.64 11.37
C LEU A 215 -12.55 -14.96 11.37
N ASP A 216 -12.04 -14.70 12.54
CA ASP A 216 -10.77 -14.03 12.74
C ASP A 216 -9.70 -15.04 13.16
N GLY A 217 -8.66 -15.22 12.35
CA GLY A 217 -7.53 -16.10 12.69
C GLY A 217 -6.71 -15.60 13.90
N ASN A 218 -6.91 -14.35 14.32
CA ASN A 218 -6.20 -13.76 15.46
C ASN A 218 -6.95 -14.02 16.79
N PRO A 219 -6.25 -14.00 17.92
CA PRO A 219 -6.88 -14.20 19.23
C PRO A 219 -7.78 -13.02 19.65
N ASP A 220 -7.65 -11.88 18.96
CA ASP A 220 -8.44 -10.69 19.23
C ASP A 220 -8.36 -9.67 18.07
N ILE A 221 -9.16 -8.59 18.14
CA ILE A 221 -9.11 -7.47 17.20
C ILE A 221 -7.72 -6.81 17.26
N VAL A 222 -6.98 -6.88 16.15
CA VAL A 222 -5.56 -6.50 16.10
C VAL A 222 -5.31 -4.98 16.01
N SER A 223 -6.36 -4.17 15.84
CA SER A 223 -6.22 -2.71 15.77
C SER A 223 -7.51 -2.02 16.20
N LYS A 224 -7.40 -0.97 17.02
CA LYS A 224 -8.54 -0.13 17.48
C LYS A 224 -9.68 -0.94 18.14
N LYS A 225 -9.34 -2.00 18.87
CA LYS A 225 -10.28 -2.95 19.49
C LYS A 225 -11.40 -2.25 20.23
N THR A 226 -11.06 -1.38 21.19
CA THR A 226 -12.03 -0.70 22.04
C THR A 226 -13.02 0.12 21.23
N LEU A 227 -12.55 0.80 20.19
CA LEU A 227 -13.39 1.64 19.31
C LEU A 227 -14.33 0.81 18.43
N PHE A 228 -13.86 -0.28 17.84
CA PHE A 228 -14.71 -1.17 17.06
C PHE A 228 -15.77 -1.84 17.92
N LEU A 229 -15.40 -2.37 19.09
CA LEU A 229 -16.37 -2.98 20.00
C LEU A 229 -17.41 -1.99 20.52
N ALA A 230 -17.00 -0.75 20.83
CA ALA A 230 -17.92 0.31 21.25
C ALA A 230 -18.90 0.66 20.11
N ALA A 231 -18.40 0.83 18.88
CA ALA A 231 -19.23 1.11 17.72
C ALA A 231 -20.20 -0.05 17.41
N TRP A 232 -19.75 -1.31 17.49
CA TRP A 232 -20.60 -2.47 17.23
C TRP A 232 -21.71 -2.61 18.28
N ARG A 233 -21.40 -2.39 19.57
CA ARG A 233 -22.42 -2.36 20.62
C ARG A 233 -23.45 -1.26 20.38
N LYS A 234 -22.99 -0.05 20.09
CA LYS A 234 -23.84 1.13 19.92
C LYS A 234 -24.74 1.04 18.69
N HIS A 235 -24.22 0.53 17.57
CA HIS A 235 -24.92 0.63 16.28
C HIS A 235 -25.52 -0.68 15.79
N TYR A 236 -24.96 -1.84 16.19
CA TYR A 236 -25.26 -3.14 15.57
C TYR A 236 -25.63 -4.22 16.60
N GLY A 237 -25.93 -3.81 17.84
CA GLY A 237 -26.41 -4.70 18.90
C GLY A 237 -25.38 -5.74 19.38
N TYR A 238 -24.09 -5.54 19.14
CA TYR A 238 -23.07 -6.51 19.53
C TYR A 238 -23.07 -6.78 21.04
N GLY A 239 -23.11 -8.08 21.39
CA GLY A 239 -23.21 -8.55 22.78
C GLY A 239 -24.64 -8.72 23.29
N THR A 240 -25.65 -8.62 22.41
CA THR A 240 -27.06 -8.96 22.71
C THR A 240 -27.54 -10.07 21.75
N ASP A 241 -28.71 -10.67 22.03
CA ASP A 241 -29.32 -11.70 21.18
C ASP A 241 -29.67 -11.17 19.77
N ASP A 242 -29.91 -9.85 19.64
CA ASP A 242 -30.20 -9.19 18.37
C ASP A 242 -28.94 -8.78 17.59
N SER A 243 -27.74 -9.17 18.04
CA SER A 243 -26.49 -8.80 17.38
C SER A 243 -26.52 -9.11 15.89
N MET A 244 -26.19 -8.10 15.08
CA MET A 244 -25.99 -8.28 13.63
C MET A 244 -24.63 -8.91 13.31
N ILE A 245 -23.69 -8.84 14.25
CA ILE A 245 -22.29 -9.28 14.09
C ILE A 245 -22.00 -10.43 15.06
N ASP A 246 -21.60 -11.56 14.52
CA ASP A 246 -21.04 -12.71 15.23
C ASP A 246 -19.52 -12.71 15.00
N TYR A 247 -18.76 -12.22 15.99
CA TYR A 247 -17.30 -12.16 15.92
C TYR A 247 -16.69 -13.37 16.62
N ARG A 248 -15.90 -14.14 15.87
CA ARG A 248 -15.27 -15.38 16.32
C ARG A 248 -13.74 -15.27 16.21
N PRO A 249 -13.03 -14.93 17.28
CA PRO A 249 -11.56 -14.96 17.32
C PRO A 249 -11.03 -16.40 17.34
N ASN A 250 -9.75 -16.57 17.00
CA ASN A 250 -9.05 -17.85 16.86
C ASN A 250 -9.68 -18.79 15.81
N ASN A 251 -10.44 -18.28 14.87
CA ASN A 251 -11.10 -19.02 13.80
C ASN A 251 -10.37 -18.84 12.47
N LEU A 252 -9.19 -19.43 12.34
CA LEU A 252 -8.43 -19.41 11.10
C LEU A 252 -9.13 -20.29 10.04
N PRO A 253 -9.35 -19.80 8.81
CA PRO A 253 -9.91 -20.62 7.75
C PRO A 253 -8.92 -21.71 7.30
N ALA A 254 -9.30 -22.97 7.41
CA ALA A 254 -8.54 -24.13 6.96
C ALA A 254 -8.89 -24.53 5.53
N ALA A 255 -10.17 -24.47 5.18
CA ALA A 255 -10.67 -24.86 3.86
C ALA A 255 -11.89 -24.05 3.41
N ILE A 256 -12.15 -24.08 2.10
CA ILE A 256 -13.35 -23.52 1.46
C ILE A 256 -13.96 -24.56 0.52
N ASP A 257 -15.26 -24.80 0.67
CA ASP A 257 -16.10 -25.41 -0.34
C ASP A 257 -16.94 -24.33 -1.01
N ALA A 258 -16.48 -23.84 -2.15
CA ALA A 258 -17.13 -22.76 -2.88
C ALA A 258 -18.48 -23.17 -3.51
N LYS A 259 -18.74 -24.47 -3.74
CA LYS A 259 -20.02 -24.98 -4.25
C LYS A 259 -21.07 -25.03 -3.15
N ALA A 260 -20.67 -25.48 -1.96
CA ALA A 260 -21.53 -25.53 -0.80
C ALA A 260 -21.62 -24.18 -0.05
N MET A 261 -20.87 -23.17 -0.48
CA MET A 261 -20.72 -21.87 0.19
C MET A 261 -20.37 -22.01 1.67
N LYS A 262 -19.29 -22.76 1.97
CA LYS A 262 -18.94 -23.20 3.32
C LYS A 262 -17.44 -22.99 3.57
N VAL A 263 -17.11 -22.29 4.68
CA VAL A 263 -15.76 -22.16 5.21
C VAL A 263 -15.59 -23.13 6.36
N SER A 264 -14.55 -23.94 6.34
CA SER A 264 -14.17 -24.82 7.45
C SER A 264 -13.05 -24.19 8.27
N THR A 265 -13.17 -24.25 9.59
CA THR A 265 -12.16 -23.89 10.57
C THR A 265 -11.79 -25.13 11.39
N ASP A 266 -10.88 -25.00 12.37
CA ASP A 266 -10.58 -26.10 13.29
C ASP A 266 -11.73 -26.43 14.26
N PHE A 267 -12.76 -25.57 14.33
CA PHE A 267 -13.86 -25.72 15.27
C PHE A 267 -15.16 -26.17 14.61
N ASP A 268 -15.52 -25.57 13.48
CA ASP A 268 -16.80 -25.83 12.81
C ASP A 268 -16.77 -25.50 11.32
N ASP A 269 -17.85 -25.86 10.64
CA ASP A 269 -18.16 -25.49 9.28
C ASP A 269 -19.16 -24.34 9.26
N VAL A 270 -18.82 -23.22 8.65
CA VAL A 270 -19.65 -22.02 8.59
C VAL A 270 -20.16 -21.79 7.17
N LYS A 271 -21.48 -21.81 6.98
CA LYS A 271 -22.14 -21.50 5.70
C LYS A 271 -22.47 -20.02 5.61
N GLY A 272 -22.40 -19.47 4.40
CA GLY A 272 -22.83 -18.11 4.09
C GLY A 272 -23.46 -18.02 2.72
N ASP A 273 -24.39 -17.07 2.54
CA ASP A 273 -24.93 -16.73 1.22
C ASP A 273 -23.90 -15.95 0.40
N VAL A 274 -23.03 -15.19 1.07
CA VAL A 274 -21.89 -14.49 0.49
C VAL A 274 -20.66 -14.73 1.36
N ILE A 275 -19.56 -15.15 0.75
CA ILE A 275 -18.29 -15.39 1.46
C ILE A 275 -17.21 -14.45 0.94
N ASN A 276 -16.58 -13.72 1.86
CA ASN A 276 -15.39 -12.93 1.64
C ASN A 276 -14.20 -13.57 2.38
N LEU A 277 -13.38 -14.33 1.66
CA LEU A 277 -12.26 -15.04 2.26
C LEU A 277 -10.94 -14.36 1.90
N VAL A 278 -10.22 -13.88 2.92
CA VAL A 278 -8.92 -13.23 2.78
C VAL A 278 -7.83 -14.22 3.18
N PRO A 279 -7.04 -14.75 2.24
CA PRO A 279 -5.98 -15.71 2.55
C PRO A 279 -4.76 -15.02 3.20
N PRO A 280 -3.84 -15.79 3.80
CA PRO A 280 -2.56 -15.29 4.27
C PRO A 280 -1.79 -14.51 3.20
N MET A 281 -0.83 -13.69 3.62
CA MET A 281 -0.10 -12.78 2.75
C MET A 281 1.40 -12.90 2.97
N ARG A 282 2.16 -12.61 1.92
CA ARG A 282 3.61 -12.45 1.97
C ARG A 282 4.05 -11.35 0.99
N ALA A 283 5.32 -10.96 1.02
CA ALA A 283 5.92 -10.11 0.00
C ALA A 283 5.80 -10.78 -1.38
N ALA A 284 5.57 -9.97 -2.42
CA ALA A 284 5.32 -10.48 -3.75
C ALA A 284 6.45 -11.37 -4.28
N THR A 285 6.10 -12.37 -5.10
CA THR A 285 7.00 -13.41 -5.61
C THR A 285 8.29 -12.88 -6.23
N ILE A 286 8.25 -11.73 -6.88
CA ILE A 286 9.43 -11.14 -7.52
C ILE A 286 10.57 -10.87 -6.53
N THR A 287 10.26 -10.54 -5.26
CA THR A 287 11.27 -10.33 -4.21
C THR A 287 11.91 -11.63 -3.77
N GLY A 288 11.16 -12.73 -3.74
CA GLY A 288 11.69 -14.06 -3.45
C GLY A 288 12.61 -14.60 -4.54
N ARG A 289 12.30 -14.31 -5.82
CA ARG A 289 13.11 -14.76 -6.96
C ARG A 289 14.54 -14.22 -6.97
N ILE A 290 14.76 -13.07 -6.35
CA ILE A 290 16.09 -12.45 -6.22
C ILE A 290 16.75 -12.71 -4.86
N GLY A 291 16.14 -13.55 -4.01
CA GLY A 291 16.68 -13.88 -2.68
C GLY A 291 16.46 -12.79 -1.63
N ALA A 292 15.66 -11.75 -1.89
CA ALA A 292 15.44 -10.64 -0.95
C ALA A 292 14.39 -10.94 0.13
N ARG A 293 13.60 -12.01 -0.01
CA ARG A 293 12.51 -12.38 0.90
C ARG A 293 12.97 -13.50 1.82
N THR A 294 13.67 -13.19 2.89
CA THR A 294 14.28 -14.14 3.82
C THR A 294 13.69 -14.07 5.24
N GLY A 295 13.12 -12.92 5.61
CA GLY A 295 12.62 -12.67 6.96
C GLY A 295 11.25 -13.31 7.23
N ASP A 296 10.98 -13.62 8.51
CA ASP A 296 9.74 -14.24 8.97
C ASP A 296 9.40 -15.52 8.16
N ASN A 297 10.30 -16.50 8.25
CA ASN A 297 10.18 -17.77 7.51
C ASN A 297 10.00 -17.58 5.97
N GLY A 298 10.67 -16.60 5.40
CA GLY A 298 10.62 -16.31 3.97
C GLY A 298 9.35 -15.58 3.52
N ASN A 299 8.65 -14.90 4.41
CA ASN A 299 7.44 -14.16 4.08
C ASN A 299 7.70 -12.68 3.73
N TRP A 300 8.71 -12.05 4.35
CA TRP A 300 8.95 -10.62 4.21
C TRP A 300 10.42 -10.30 3.90
N CYS A 301 10.67 -9.09 3.41
CA CYS A 301 12.00 -8.65 2.98
C CYS A 301 12.67 -7.82 4.07
N PRO A 302 13.78 -8.28 4.67
CA PRO A 302 14.60 -7.46 5.55
C PRO A 302 15.21 -6.27 4.79
N ILE A 303 15.24 -5.11 5.45
CA ILE A 303 15.76 -3.84 4.90
C ILE A 303 16.59 -3.08 5.92
N ASP A 304 17.47 -2.23 5.44
CA ASP A 304 18.02 -1.12 6.22
C ASP A 304 16.96 0.00 6.33
N ASN A 305 16.56 0.35 7.55
CA ASN A 305 15.52 1.35 7.81
C ASN A 305 15.92 2.79 7.45
N LEU A 306 17.21 3.08 7.18
CA LEU A 306 17.68 4.40 6.78
C LEU A 306 17.54 4.63 5.26
N SER A 307 17.78 3.59 4.48
CA SER A 307 17.82 3.68 3.01
C SER A 307 16.73 2.84 2.31
N TYR A 308 16.06 1.96 3.04
CA TYR A 308 15.18 0.92 2.50
C TYR A 308 15.92 -0.09 1.59
N GLU A 309 17.26 -0.09 1.57
CA GLU A 309 18.02 -1.08 0.83
C GLU A 309 17.85 -2.47 1.46
N SER A 310 17.68 -3.49 0.63
CA SER A 310 17.63 -4.88 1.09
C SER A 310 18.93 -5.25 1.79
N THR A 311 18.84 -5.91 2.94
CA THR A 311 20.03 -6.46 3.62
C THR A 311 20.61 -7.68 2.90
N GLU A 312 19.84 -8.27 2.00
CA GLU A 312 20.19 -9.49 1.26
C GLU A 312 20.77 -9.21 -0.13
N VAL A 313 20.30 -8.11 -0.77
CA VAL A 313 20.60 -7.83 -2.18
C VAL A 313 21.01 -6.38 -2.35
N ALA A 314 22.29 -6.16 -2.63
CA ALA A 314 22.87 -4.83 -2.79
C ALA A 314 22.24 -4.06 -3.98
N ASN A 315 22.11 -2.74 -3.84
CA ASN A 315 21.53 -1.81 -4.83
C ASN A 315 20.04 -2.05 -5.14
N VAL A 316 19.34 -2.83 -4.31
CA VAL A 316 17.91 -3.08 -4.40
C VAL A 316 17.22 -2.54 -3.15
N HIS A 317 16.31 -1.61 -3.31
CA HIS A 317 15.50 -1.01 -2.24
C HIS A 317 14.10 -1.59 -2.28
N ILE A 318 13.49 -1.85 -1.13
CA ILE A 318 12.16 -2.47 -1.05
C ILE A 318 11.25 -1.59 -0.22
N LEU A 319 10.05 -1.31 -0.75
CA LEU A 319 9.11 -0.36 -0.17
C LEU A 319 7.75 -0.97 0.13
N GLY A 320 7.03 -0.35 1.05
CA GLY A 320 5.63 -0.63 1.34
C GLY A 320 5.41 -1.98 2.00
N ASP A 321 4.35 -2.66 1.61
CA ASP A 321 3.87 -3.84 2.33
C ASP A 321 4.79 -5.07 2.26
N SER A 322 5.78 -5.08 1.35
CA SER A 322 6.73 -6.20 1.19
C SER A 322 7.82 -6.27 2.27
N ILE A 323 8.07 -5.21 3.02
CA ILE A 323 9.18 -5.16 3.98
C ILE A 323 8.91 -5.96 5.25
N LEU A 324 9.98 -6.53 5.82
CA LEU A 324 10.00 -6.96 7.22
C LEU A 324 10.25 -5.73 8.09
N SER A 325 9.28 -5.36 8.89
CA SER A 325 9.37 -4.21 9.77
C SER A 325 8.31 -4.30 10.86
N ASN A 326 8.52 -3.63 11.98
CA ASN A 326 7.50 -3.37 13.00
C ASN A 326 6.49 -2.28 12.58
N LEU A 327 6.69 -1.67 11.42
CA LEU A 327 5.72 -0.76 10.81
C LEU A 327 4.50 -1.56 10.30
N SER A 328 3.30 -1.04 10.53
CA SER A 328 2.08 -1.63 9.98
C SER A 328 2.07 -1.59 8.45
N LYS A 329 1.58 -2.64 7.80
CA LYS A 329 1.41 -2.65 6.34
C LYS A 329 0.21 -1.79 5.94
N ALA A 330 0.45 -0.54 5.59
CA ALA A 330 -0.58 0.48 5.32
C ALA A 330 -0.18 1.45 4.21
N ALA A 331 -1.18 2.02 3.54
CA ALA A 331 -0.97 2.99 2.46
C ALA A 331 -0.17 4.22 2.92
N ALA A 332 -0.45 4.75 4.12
CA ALA A 332 0.30 5.88 4.69
C ALA A 332 1.78 5.55 4.88
N LEU A 333 2.08 4.36 5.42
CA LEU A 333 3.46 3.91 5.60
C LEU A 333 4.16 3.63 4.28
N ALA A 334 3.46 3.04 3.30
CA ALA A 334 4.00 2.85 1.95
C ALA A 334 4.33 4.20 1.27
N ASN A 335 3.45 5.20 1.39
CA ASN A 335 3.70 6.56 0.89
C ASN A 335 4.91 7.20 1.57
N ASN A 336 4.98 7.16 2.90
CA ASN A 336 6.11 7.74 3.64
C ASN A 336 7.43 6.99 3.38
N SER A 337 7.42 5.66 3.28
CA SER A 337 8.61 4.89 2.89
C SER A 337 9.12 5.29 1.50
N GLY A 338 8.19 5.58 0.57
CA GLY A 338 8.55 6.11 -0.74
C GLY A 338 9.30 7.45 -0.67
N LYS A 339 8.89 8.36 0.23
CA LYS A 339 9.57 9.65 0.45
C LYS A 339 10.94 9.46 1.08
N LEU A 340 11.03 8.65 2.13
CA LEU A 340 12.30 8.40 2.82
C LEU A 340 13.33 7.72 1.91
N CYS A 341 12.92 6.72 1.14
CA CYS A 341 13.80 6.07 0.17
C CYS A 341 14.24 7.06 -0.93
N ALA A 342 13.34 7.91 -1.45
CA ALA A 342 13.69 8.94 -2.41
C ALA A 342 14.72 9.92 -1.85
N TYR A 343 14.54 10.37 -0.60
CA TYR A 343 15.51 11.23 0.08
C TYR A 343 16.86 10.52 0.26
N ALA A 344 16.84 9.28 0.78
CA ALA A 344 18.05 8.50 0.97
C ALA A 344 18.84 8.31 -0.35
N LEU A 345 18.16 8.02 -1.46
CA LEU A 345 18.80 7.90 -2.77
C LEU A 345 19.36 9.23 -3.27
N THR A 346 18.70 10.34 -3.00
CA THR A 346 19.20 11.68 -3.30
C THR A 346 20.53 11.94 -2.58
N GLU A 347 20.62 11.56 -1.30
CA GLU A 347 21.85 11.68 -0.52
C GLU A 347 22.95 10.73 -1.05
N ILE A 348 22.63 9.45 -1.27
CA ILE A 348 23.55 8.43 -1.77
C ILE A 348 24.15 8.86 -3.14
N PHE A 349 23.33 9.31 -4.09
CA PHE A 349 23.84 9.77 -5.39
C PHE A 349 24.65 11.07 -5.32
N SER A 350 24.47 11.84 -4.25
CA SER A 350 25.28 13.01 -3.94
C SER A 350 26.56 12.68 -3.14
N GLY A 351 26.81 11.40 -2.85
CA GLY A 351 27.96 10.94 -2.06
C GLY A 351 27.82 11.20 -0.55
N ARG A 352 26.60 11.42 -0.05
CA ARG A 352 26.32 11.62 1.37
C ARG A 352 25.61 10.40 1.96
N ALA A 353 25.65 10.25 3.29
CA ALA A 353 24.90 9.25 4.00
C ALA A 353 23.39 9.63 4.08
N PRO A 354 22.47 8.65 4.14
CA PRO A 354 21.08 8.88 4.47
C PRO A 354 20.89 9.58 5.83
N ASP A 355 19.69 10.13 6.09
CA ASP A 355 19.32 10.69 7.38
C ASP A 355 19.54 9.65 8.49
N PRO A 356 20.39 9.93 9.52
CA PRO A 356 20.66 8.98 10.59
C PRO A 356 19.52 8.81 11.60
N ALA A 357 18.48 9.65 11.53
CA ALA A 357 17.38 9.65 12.50
C ALA A 357 16.00 9.90 11.84
N PRO A 358 15.63 9.13 10.81
CA PRO A 358 14.39 9.36 10.10
C PRO A 358 13.18 9.15 11.01
N VAL A 359 12.13 9.94 10.72
CA VAL A 359 10.83 9.86 11.37
C VAL A 359 9.78 9.46 10.34
N VAL A 360 8.96 8.48 10.69
CA VAL A 360 7.83 8.00 9.87
C VAL A 360 6.53 8.22 10.64
N THR A 361 5.52 8.75 9.96
CA THR A 361 4.19 8.90 10.53
C THR A 361 3.20 8.03 9.80
N SER A 362 2.18 7.57 10.50
CA SER A 362 1.07 6.82 9.93
C SER A 362 -0.23 7.24 10.56
N THR A 363 -1.24 7.50 9.75
CA THR A 363 -2.60 7.69 10.23
C THR A 363 -3.53 6.80 9.41
N CYS A 364 -4.35 6.01 10.09
CA CYS A 364 -5.35 5.14 9.48
C CYS A 364 -6.71 5.44 10.08
N TYR A 365 -7.60 5.99 9.28
CA TYR A 365 -9.00 6.17 9.64
C TYR A 365 -9.79 4.89 9.39
N SER A 366 -10.86 4.70 10.17
CA SER A 366 -11.87 3.68 9.94
C SER A 366 -13.24 4.25 10.21
N ALA A 367 -14.14 4.13 9.27
CA ALA A 367 -15.53 4.49 9.48
C ALA A 367 -16.24 3.41 10.31
N SER A 368 -17.11 3.83 11.22
CA SER A 368 -18.02 2.98 11.98
C SER A 368 -19.44 3.00 11.43
N THR A 369 -19.85 4.14 10.88
CA THR A 369 -21.12 4.37 10.16
C THR A 369 -20.89 5.30 8.97
N ARG A 370 -21.96 5.64 8.22
CA ARG A 370 -21.92 6.66 7.14
C ARG A 370 -21.55 8.06 7.62
N HIS A 371 -21.53 8.33 8.91
CA HIS A 371 -21.37 9.65 9.47
C HIS A 371 -20.29 9.75 10.52
N THR A 372 -19.77 8.64 10.99
CA THR A 372 -18.78 8.60 12.06
C THR A 372 -17.59 7.74 11.71
N ALA A 373 -16.42 8.17 12.18
CA ALA A 373 -15.17 7.46 12.05
C ALA A 373 -14.32 7.65 13.31
N PHE A 374 -13.19 6.96 13.33
CA PHE A 374 -12.11 7.12 14.30
C PHE A 374 -10.79 6.78 13.64
N HIS A 375 -9.67 7.17 14.26
CA HIS A 375 -8.35 6.91 13.71
C HIS A 375 -7.41 6.18 14.67
N VAL A 376 -6.31 5.70 14.13
CA VAL A 376 -5.05 5.45 14.84
C VAL A 376 -3.97 6.29 14.17
N ALA A 377 -3.22 7.03 14.97
CA ALA A 377 -2.06 7.78 14.54
C ALA A 377 -0.81 7.27 15.27
N THR A 378 0.27 7.06 14.52
CA THR A 378 1.52 6.54 15.07
C THR A 378 2.68 7.33 14.50
N VAL A 379 3.60 7.73 15.36
CA VAL A 379 4.89 8.31 15.02
C VAL A 379 5.96 7.28 15.34
N PHE A 380 6.81 7.00 14.39
CA PHE A 380 7.98 6.12 14.56
C PHE A 380 9.25 6.92 14.35
N ARG A 381 10.25 6.67 15.18
CA ARG A 381 11.61 7.21 15.04
C ARG A 381 12.58 6.06 14.98
N TYR A 382 13.60 6.20 14.15
CA TYR A 382 14.71 5.25 14.08
C TYR A 382 15.51 5.24 15.38
N ASN A 383 15.78 4.04 15.87
CA ASN A 383 16.66 3.79 17.00
C ASN A 383 17.95 3.13 16.49
N PRO A 384 19.13 3.79 16.61
CA PRO A 384 20.38 3.24 16.11
C PRO A 384 20.90 2.04 16.92
N ALA A 385 20.46 1.86 18.18
CA ALA A 385 20.92 0.79 19.03
C ALA A 385 20.48 -0.59 18.55
N ASP A 386 19.23 -0.69 18.05
CA ASP A 386 18.65 -1.93 17.52
C ASP A 386 18.30 -1.85 16.02
N LYS A 387 18.65 -0.73 15.38
CA LYS A 387 18.40 -0.45 13.94
C LYS A 387 16.93 -0.58 13.54
N SER A 388 16.01 -0.32 14.44
CA SER A 388 14.56 -0.46 14.24
C SER A 388 13.83 0.88 14.29
N MET A 389 12.60 0.89 13.78
CA MET A 389 11.68 2.03 13.90
C MET A 389 10.85 1.84 15.17
N GLN A 390 10.98 2.73 16.14
CA GLN A 390 10.28 2.64 17.42
C GLN A 390 9.14 3.64 17.54
N VAL A 391 8.01 3.17 18.11
CA VAL A 391 6.84 4.00 18.39
C VAL A 391 7.20 5.08 19.41
N GLN A 392 6.81 6.33 19.11
CA GLN A 392 7.07 7.48 19.97
C GLN A 392 5.85 7.81 20.84
N PRO A 393 6.06 8.48 21.99
CA PRO A 393 4.99 9.08 22.78
C PRO A 393 4.11 10.00 21.94
N GLY A 394 2.81 10.09 22.26
CA GLY A 394 1.81 10.83 21.48
C GLY A 394 1.19 10.03 20.34
N SER A 395 1.65 8.80 20.10
CA SER A 395 0.94 7.83 19.27
C SER A 395 -0.30 7.32 20.01
N GLY A 396 -1.40 7.10 19.27
CA GLY A 396 -2.63 6.64 19.90
C GLY A 396 -3.79 6.47 18.94
N VAL A 397 -4.96 6.31 19.53
CA VAL A 397 -6.23 6.19 18.84
C VAL A 397 -7.17 7.34 19.28
N SER A 398 -8.20 7.64 18.48
CA SER A 398 -9.27 8.54 18.88
C SER A 398 -9.91 8.08 20.19
N ASP A 399 -10.41 9.01 21.00
CA ASP A 399 -11.15 8.69 22.23
C ASP A 399 -12.47 7.99 21.92
N ARG A 400 -13.12 8.41 20.84
CA ARG A 400 -14.41 7.88 20.37
C ARG A 400 -14.60 8.14 18.87
N GLU A 401 -15.64 7.56 18.30
CA GLU A 401 -16.11 7.91 16.96
C GLU A 401 -16.79 9.28 16.94
N THR A 402 -16.52 10.07 15.90
CA THR A 402 -17.15 11.38 15.68
C THR A 402 -17.41 11.65 14.20
N GLU A 403 -18.27 12.64 13.90
CA GLU A 403 -18.47 13.16 12.57
C GLU A 403 -17.25 13.94 12.08
N GLU A 404 -16.56 14.62 12.98
CA GLU A 404 -15.30 15.33 12.67
C GLU A 404 -14.23 14.36 12.16
N GLU A 405 -14.05 13.23 12.83
CA GLU A 405 -13.16 12.15 12.40
C GLU A 405 -13.53 11.61 11.02
N PHE A 406 -14.83 11.52 10.72
CA PHE A 406 -15.31 11.12 9.41
C PHE A 406 -14.94 12.15 8.33
N ASN A 407 -15.02 13.44 8.63
CA ASN A 407 -14.58 14.50 7.73
C ASN A 407 -13.06 14.49 7.54
N TYR A 408 -12.28 14.25 8.60
CA TYR A 408 -10.83 14.07 8.52
C TYR A 408 -10.45 12.85 7.67
N MET A 409 -11.16 11.73 7.79
CA MET A 409 -10.98 10.54 6.96
C MET A 409 -11.09 10.88 5.46
N ARG A 410 -12.09 11.67 5.09
CA ARG A 410 -12.30 12.11 3.68
C ARG A 410 -11.16 12.99 3.20
N GLY A 411 -10.75 13.96 4.01
CA GLY A 411 -9.61 14.85 3.73
C GLY A 411 -8.31 14.07 3.58
N TRP A 412 -8.06 13.14 4.50
CA TRP A 412 -6.90 12.27 4.47
C TRP A 412 -6.81 11.44 3.17
N ALA A 413 -7.92 10.83 2.76
CA ALA A 413 -7.93 10.03 1.54
C ALA A 413 -7.59 10.86 0.29
N ARG A 414 -8.20 12.05 0.15
CA ARG A 414 -7.91 12.97 -0.95
C ARG A 414 -6.46 13.42 -0.95
N ASN A 415 -5.91 13.71 0.24
CA ASN A 415 -4.52 14.12 0.39
C ASN A 415 -3.55 13.01 0.00
N ILE A 416 -3.75 11.78 0.48
CA ILE A 416 -2.83 10.69 0.15
C ILE A 416 -2.89 10.31 -1.33
N TRP A 417 -4.07 10.37 -1.98
CA TRP A 417 -4.19 10.17 -3.43
C TRP A 417 -3.47 11.26 -4.22
N ALA A 418 -3.70 12.53 -3.85
CA ALA A 418 -3.06 13.66 -4.51
C ALA A 418 -1.54 13.62 -4.35
N ASP A 419 -1.06 13.31 -3.15
CA ASP A 419 0.36 13.23 -2.86
C ASP A 419 1.03 12.05 -3.57
N THR A 420 0.41 10.86 -3.55
CA THR A 420 0.96 9.67 -4.21
C THR A 420 1.03 9.83 -5.73
N LEU A 421 -0.03 10.36 -6.33
CA LEU A 421 -0.19 10.41 -7.78
C LEU A 421 0.19 11.75 -8.41
N GLY A 422 0.50 12.76 -7.59
CA GLY A 422 0.80 14.11 -8.10
C GLY A 422 -0.41 14.77 -8.75
N LEU A 423 -1.62 14.51 -8.23
CA LEU A 423 -2.84 15.09 -8.82
C LEU A 423 -2.78 16.62 -8.76
N PRO A 424 -3.25 17.33 -9.80
CA PRO A 424 -3.15 18.79 -9.87
C PRO A 424 -4.02 19.48 -8.81
N ARG A 425 -3.68 20.72 -8.46
CA ARG A 425 -4.53 21.56 -7.62
C ARG A 425 -5.92 21.69 -8.25
N GLY A 426 -6.96 21.53 -7.43
CA GLY A 426 -8.35 21.59 -7.91
C GLY A 426 -8.83 20.31 -8.59
N TYR A 427 -8.08 19.20 -8.50
CA TYR A 427 -8.58 17.89 -8.97
C TYR A 427 -9.94 17.60 -8.35
N ARG A 428 -10.93 17.33 -9.21
CA ARG A 428 -12.30 17.04 -8.76
C ARG A 428 -12.42 15.54 -8.43
N PHE A 429 -12.50 15.26 -7.14
CA PHE A 429 -12.80 13.91 -6.68
C PHE A 429 -14.29 13.62 -6.86
N THR A 430 -14.61 12.47 -7.44
CA THR A 430 -16.00 12.05 -7.69
C THR A 430 -16.63 11.35 -6.50
N ASN A 431 -15.81 10.95 -5.51
CA ASN A 431 -16.30 10.32 -4.30
C ASN A 431 -17.28 11.23 -3.54
N LYS A 432 -18.44 10.65 -3.24
CA LYS A 432 -19.53 11.34 -2.54
C LYS A 432 -19.36 11.34 -1.01
N VAL A 433 -18.32 10.67 -0.51
CA VAL A 433 -18.03 10.51 0.93
C VAL A 433 -16.85 11.35 1.33
#